data_e0b0788aebc5ed03b747d0b6a1cec6d3
#
_entry.id   e0b0788aebc5ed03b747d0b6a1cec6d3
#
_cell.length_a   1.000
_cell.length_b   1.000
_cell.length_c   1.000
_cell.angle_alpha   90.00
_cell.angle_beta   90.00
_cell.angle_gamma   90.00
#
_symmetry.space_group_name_H-M   'P 1'
#
loop_
_entity.id
_entity.type
_entity.pdbx_description
1 polymer ?
#
loop_
_entity_poly.entity_id
_entity_poly.type
_entity_poly.pdbx_seq_one_letter_code
_entity_poly.pdbx_strand_id
1 'polypeptide(L)'
;MSIVTLDGEIIHYEVLGRGRPLFFLHGWVGSWRYWIPTMQAASITYRAYAIDLWGFGDTAKRAERYTLDQQVKLLDSFMEALGIAKIAIVGHGLGAVVGLNFVVKNPQLVDRALLTGFPLGNSAVNARLRSAPLPELVDWLLGKAPGTDAARAEANKTDPQAVRASLNDMEALNLLDLTMRMTTPLKASCQ
;
A
#
# COMPACT_ATOMS: atom_id res chain seq x y z
N MET A 1 -6.36 17.02 -4.85
CA MET A 1 -6.35 16.29 -3.56
C MET A 1 -7.75 15.76 -3.33
N SER A 2 -7.87 14.45 -3.27
CA SER A 2 -9.16 13.78 -3.07
C SER A 2 -9.19 13.15 -1.67
N ILE A 3 -10.33 13.21 -1.02
CA ILE A 3 -10.54 12.60 0.29
C ILE A 3 -11.86 11.84 0.31
N VAL A 4 -11.92 10.80 1.12
CA VAL A 4 -13.16 10.11 1.50
C VAL A 4 -13.14 9.93 3.01
N THR A 5 -14.30 10.00 3.64
CA THR A 5 -14.45 9.75 5.08
C THR A 5 -14.93 8.32 5.29
N LEU A 6 -14.14 7.52 6.01
CA LEU A 6 -14.48 6.16 6.40
C LEU A 6 -14.46 6.06 7.92
N ASP A 7 -15.56 5.61 8.52
CA ASP A 7 -15.73 5.52 9.98
C ASP A 7 -15.37 6.82 10.74
N GLY A 8 -15.69 7.98 10.15
CA GLY A 8 -15.38 9.29 10.72
C GLY A 8 -13.95 9.78 10.53
N GLU A 9 -13.08 9.01 9.87
CA GLU A 9 -11.70 9.35 9.63
C GLU A 9 -11.42 9.66 8.16
N ILE A 10 -10.50 10.58 7.89
CA ILE A 10 -10.13 11.03 6.55
C ILE A 10 -9.14 10.06 5.92
N ILE A 11 -9.47 9.57 4.73
CA ILE A 11 -8.59 8.82 3.84
C ILE A 11 -8.24 9.71 2.66
N HIS A 12 -6.96 9.92 2.48
CA HIS A 12 -6.43 10.61 1.33
C HIS A 12 -6.16 9.66 0.17
N TYR A 13 -6.51 10.09 -1.03
CA TYR A 13 -6.16 9.40 -2.27
C TYR A 13 -6.04 10.37 -3.44
N GLU A 14 -5.41 9.93 -4.51
CA GLU A 14 -5.44 10.64 -5.78
C GLU A 14 -5.99 9.75 -6.87
N VAL A 15 -6.65 10.36 -7.85
CA VAL A 15 -7.28 9.63 -8.95
C VAL A 15 -6.98 10.30 -10.29
N LEU A 16 -6.57 9.49 -11.27
CA LEU A 16 -6.31 9.92 -12.65
C LEU A 16 -6.97 8.97 -13.65
N GLY A 17 -7.42 9.53 -14.77
CA GLY A 17 -7.94 8.76 -15.89
C GLY A 17 -9.38 8.30 -15.73
N ARG A 18 -9.78 7.40 -16.63
CA ARG A 18 -11.14 6.83 -16.71
C ARG A 18 -11.01 5.35 -17.09
N GLY A 19 -12.08 4.58 -16.87
CA GLY A 19 -12.11 3.16 -17.22
C GLY A 19 -12.09 2.24 -16.01
N ARG A 20 -11.46 1.06 -16.14
CA ARG A 20 -11.43 0.05 -15.07
C ARG A 20 -10.64 0.55 -13.86
N PRO A 21 -11.15 0.37 -12.64
CA PRO A 21 -10.43 0.78 -11.43
C PRO A 21 -9.12 0.01 -11.26
N LEU A 22 -8.05 0.76 -10.99
CA LEU A 22 -6.72 0.25 -10.69
C LEU A 22 -6.20 0.92 -9.42
N PHE A 23 -5.97 0.14 -8.37
CA PHE A 23 -5.47 0.64 -7.10
C PHE A 23 -3.96 0.51 -7.01
N PHE A 24 -3.31 1.58 -6.59
CA PHE A 24 -1.90 1.66 -6.30
C PHE A 24 -1.70 1.77 -4.79
N LEU A 25 -0.97 0.83 -4.21
CA LEU A 25 -0.70 0.73 -2.77
C LEU A 25 0.81 0.87 -2.52
N HIS A 26 1.19 1.91 -1.78
CA HIS A 26 2.60 2.24 -1.52
C HIS A 26 3.24 1.32 -0.46
N GLY A 27 4.57 1.35 -0.40
CA GLY A 27 5.37 0.61 0.58
C GLY A 27 5.54 1.35 1.91
N TRP A 28 6.36 0.76 2.81
CA TRP A 28 6.76 1.41 4.04
C TRP A 28 7.43 2.75 3.76
N VAL A 29 7.12 3.75 4.61
CA VAL A 29 7.68 5.11 4.50
C VAL A 29 7.35 5.77 3.15
N GLY A 30 6.23 5.40 2.53
CA GLY A 30 5.77 5.91 1.24
C GLY A 30 4.44 6.65 1.31
N SER A 31 4.01 7.16 0.18
CA SER A 31 2.69 7.75 -0.04
C SER A 31 2.24 7.55 -1.50
N TRP A 32 1.05 8.01 -1.81
CA TRP A 32 0.51 8.06 -3.18
C TRP A 32 1.48 8.66 -4.21
N ARG A 33 2.32 9.61 -3.80
CA ARG A 33 3.25 10.35 -4.69
C ARG A 33 4.21 9.48 -5.47
N TYR A 34 4.64 8.35 -4.90
CA TYR A 34 5.45 7.37 -5.48
C TYR A 34 4.90 6.93 -6.83
N TRP A 35 3.54 6.90 -6.94
CA TRP A 35 2.82 6.35 -8.07
C TRP A 35 2.52 7.35 -9.19
N ILE A 36 2.87 8.65 -9.01
CA ILE A 36 2.55 9.70 -10.00
C ILE A 36 2.93 9.30 -11.43
N PRO A 37 4.19 8.89 -11.74
CA PRO A 37 4.56 8.53 -13.10
C PRO A 37 3.78 7.30 -13.63
N THR A 38 3.57 6.31 -12.76
CA THR A 38 2.85 5.07 -13.12
C THR A 38 1.35 5.34 -13.31
N MET A 39 0.76 6.19 -12.46
CA MET A 39 -0.64 6.62 -12.61
C MET A 39 -0.85 7.39 -13.91
N GLN A 40 0.06 8.28 -14.28
CA GLN A 40 0.01 9.02 -15.53
C GLN A 40 0.01 8.07 -16.73
N ALA A 41 0.91 7.09 -16.75
CA ALA A 41 0.96 6.08 -17.80
C ALA A 41 -0.30 5.19 -17.81
N ALA A 42 -0.76 4.74 -16.64
CA ALA A 42 -1.94 3.88 -16.52
C ALA A 42 -3.25 4.60 -16.84
N SER A 43 -3.32 5.91 -16.64
CA SER A 43 -4.54 6.72 -16.78
C SER A 43 -5.13 6.75 -18.21
N ILE A 44 -4.35 6.33 -19.18
CA ILE A 44 -4.80 6.18 -20.58
C ILE A 44 -5.87 5.07 -20.68
N THR A 45 -5.76 4.01 -19.87
CA THR A 45 -6.61 2.81 -19.97
C THR A 45 -7.42 2.54 -18.71
N TYR A 46 -6.91 3.00 -17.55
CA TYR A 46 -7.47 2.73 -16.25
C TYR A 46 -7.90 4.01 -15.54
N ARG A 47 -8.86 3.88 -14.64
CA ARG A 47 -9.07 4.87 -13.58
C ARG A 47 -8.16 4.50 -12.42
N ALA A 48 -7.01 5.16 -12.37
CA ALA A 48 -5.92 4.89 -11.44
C ALA A 48 -6.17 5.62 -10.11
N TYR A 49 -6.22 4.89 -9.01
CA TYR A 49 -6.36 5.40 -7.64
C TYR A 49 -5.08 5.09 -6.87
N ALA A 50 -4.41 6.06 -6.33
CA ALA A 50 -3.33 5.86 -5.37
C ALA A 50 -3.80 6.29 -3.98
N ILE A 51 -3.77 5.35 -3.04
CA ILE A 51 -4.36 5.50 -1.70
C ILE A 51 -3.23 5.59 -0.68
N ASP A 52 -3.29 6.58 0.22
CA ASP A 52 -2.45 6.61 1.40
C ASP A 52 -3.03 5.65 2.45
N LEU A 53 -2.25 4.64 2.82
CA LEU A 53 -2.61 3.66 3.84
C LEU A 53 -2.69 4.32 5.22
N TRP A 54 -3.38 3.68 6.19
CA TRP A 54 -3.46 4.18 7.56
C TRP A 54 -2.08 4.42 8.17
N GLY A 55 -1.86 5.62 8.71
CA GLY A 55 -0.59 6.01 9.31
C GLY A 55 0.44 6.58 8.34
N PHE A 56 0.11 6.68 7.05
CA PHE A 56 1.00 7.17 6.01
C PHE A 56 0.39 8.38 5.27
N GLY A 57 1.25 9.16 4.61
CA GLY A 57 0.83 10.30 3.81
C GLY A 57 -0.10 11.26 4.55
N ASP A 58 -1.18 11.64 3.89
CA ASP A 58 -2.19 12.57 4.42
C ASP A 58 -3.44 11.84 4.99
N THR A 59 -3.45 10.50 5.02
CA THR A 59 -4.48 9.69 5.70
C THR A 59 -4.36 9.81 7.23
N ALA A 60 -5.49 9.71 7.91
CA ALA A 60 -5.59 9.84 9.36
C ALA A 60 -4.63 8.88 10.11
N LYS A 61 -4.10 9.36 11.24
CA LYS A 61 -3.14 8.66 12.07
C LYS A 61 -3.83 8.17 13.35
N ARG A 62 -4.23 6.90 13.30
CA ARG A 62 -4.95 6.20 14.37
C ARG A 62 -4.27 4.86 14.65
N ALA A 63 -3.63 4.71 15.78
CA ALA A 63 -2.83 3.54 16.11
C ALA A 63 -3.62 2.22 16.01
N GLU A 64 -4.90 2.25 16.35
CA GLU A 64 -5.82 1.11 16.25
C GLU A 64 -6.11 0.66 14.82
N ARG A 65 -5.77 1.49 13.82
CA ARG A 65 -5.97 1.22 12.38
C ARG A 65 -4.70 0.71 11.67
N TYR A 66 -3.58 0.55 12.36
CA TYR A 66 -2.29 0.24 11.72
C TYR A 66 -2.03 -1.24 11.46
N THR A 67 -2.87 -2.13 11.98
CA THR A 67 -2.74 -3.57 11.73
C THR A 67 -2.97 -3.90 10.26
N LEU A 68 -2.37 -4.99 9.78
CA LEU A 68 -2.58 -5.45 8.40
C LEU A 68 -4.05 -5.73 8.10
N ASP A 69 -4.79 -6.26 9.08
CA ASP A 69 -6.22 -6.49 8.92
C ASP A 69 -7.01 -5.18 8.71
N GLN A 70 -6.65 -4.12 9.42
CA GLN A 70 -7.27 -2.81 9.25
C GLN A 70 -6.88 -2.15 7.92
N GLN A 71 -5.65 -2.37 7.43
CA GLN A 71 -5.24 -1.91 6.10
C GLN A 71 -6.03 -2.65 5.00
N VAL A 72 -6.30 -3.94 5.17
CA VAL A 72 -7.15 -4.71 4.24
C VAL A 72 -8.60 -4.20 4.28
N LYS A 73 -9.16 -3.95 5.47
CA LYS A 73 -10.50 -3.38 5.62
C LYS A 73 -10.62 -1.98 5.01
N LEU A 74 -9.55 -1.18 5.04
CA LEU A 74 -9.50 0.11 4.37
C LEU A 74 -9.87 -0.03 2.88
N LEU A 75 -9.31 -1.02 2.18
CA LEU A 75 -9.59 -1.23 0.76
C LEU A 75 -11.05 -1.60 0.51
N ASP A 76 -11.61 -2.46 1.36
CA ASP A 76 -13.00 -2.89 1.28
C ASP A 76 -13.96 -1.71 1.47
N SER A 77 -13.80 -0.96 2.57
CA SER A 77 -14.60 0.24 2.86
C SER A 77 -14.43 1.34 1.80
N PHE A 78 -13.21 1.48 1.25
CA PHE A 78 -12.94 2.44 0.19
C PHE A 78 -13.67 2.08 -1.10
N MET A 79 -13.67 0.80 -1.48
CA MET A 79 -14.43 0.30 -2.62
C MET A 79 -15.92 0.53 -2.45
N GLU A 80 -16.45 0.20 -1.26
CA GLU A 80 -17.87 0.40 -0.93
C GLU A 80 -18.26 1.88 -1.02
N ALA A 81 -17.50 2.77 -0.39
CA ALA A 81 -17.77 4.21 -0.36
C ALA A 81 -17.75 4.86 -1.76
N LEU A 82 -16.97 4.33 -2.69
CA LEU A 82 -16.88 4.83 -4.06
C LEU A 82 -17.72 4.04 -5.07
N GLY A 83 -18.48 3.03 -4.64
CA GLY A 83 -19.29 2.18 -5.50
C GLY A 83 -18.46 1.35 -6.49
N ILE A 84 -17.27 0.92 -6.10
CA ILE A 84 -16.34 0.16 -6.94
C ILE A 84 -16.54 -1.34 -6.68
N ALA A 85 -17.05 -2.06 -7.68
CA ALA A 85 -17.36 -3.49 -7.54
C ALA A 85 -16.16 -4.40 -7.76
N LYS A 86 -15.18 -4.00 -8.57
CA LYS A 86 -14.04 -4.83 -8.93
C LYS A 86 -12.83 -3.99 -9.31
N ILE A 87 -11.63 -4.46 -8.92
CA ILE A 87 -10.37 -3.72 -9.10
C ILE A 87 -9.26 -4.58 -9.68
N ALA A 88 -8.27 -3.91 -10.27
CA ALA A 88 -6.90 -4.42 -10.35
C ALA A 88 -6.07 -3.76 -9.25
N ILE A 89 -4.99 -4.42 -8.79
CA ILE A 89 -4.11 -3.91 -7.73
C ILE A 89 -2.67 -3.91 -8.22
N VAL A 90 -1.96 -2.80 -7.95
CA VAL A 90 -0.50 -2.71 -8.00
C VAL A 90 -0.03 -2.34 -6.60
N GLY A 91 0.78 -3.20 -5.99
CA GLY A 91 1.29 -3.00 -4.64
C GLY A 91 2.80 -3.13 -4.57
N HIS A 92 3.43 -2.30 -3.72
CA HIS A 92 4.86 -2.38 -3.44
C HIS A 92 5.10 -2.46 -1.92
N GLY A 93 6.03 -3.32 -1.48
CA GLY A 93 6.40 -3.47 -0.08
C GLY A 93 5.18 -3.77 0.81
N LEU A 94 4.86 -2.87 1.75
CA LEU A 94 3.65 -2.99 2.60
C LEU A 94 2.37 -3.10 1.75
N GLY A 95 2.23 -2.26 0.72
CA GLY A 95 1.08 -2.29 -0.17
C GLY A 95 0.93 -3.61 -0.93
N ALA A 96 2.04 -4.29 -1.20
CA ALA A 96 1.99 -5.64 -1.78
C ALA A 96 1.51 -6.69 -0.76
N VAL A 97 1.91 -6.59 0.51
CA VAL A 97 1.42 -7.46 1.59
C VAL A 97 -0.07 -7.24 1.84
N VAL A 98 -0.51 -5.98 1.89
CA VAL A 98 -1.93 -5.62 2.03
C VAL A 98 -2.73 -6.13 0.83
N GLY A 99 -2.25 -5.90 -0.40
CA GLY A 99 -2.87 -6.36 -1.62
C GLY A 99 -2.99 -7.88 -1.70
N LEU A 100 -1.95 -8.62 -1.30
CA LEU A 100 -1.97 -10.09 -1.23
C LEU A 100 -3.06 -10.59 -0.26
N ASN A 101 -3.11 -10.03 0.95
CA ASN A 101 -4.13 -10.38 1.93
C ASN A 101 -5.54 -10.06 1.43
N PHE A 102 -5.70 -8.90 0.77
CA PHE A 102 -6.99 -8.50 0.18
C PHE A 102 -7.45 -9.49 -0.89
N VAL A 103 -6.55 -9.88 -1.82
CA VAL A 103 -6.84 -10.85 -2.88
C VAL A 103 -7.26 -12.21 -2.31
N VAL A 104 -6.54 -12.70 -1.30
CA VAL A 104 -6.84 -14.00 -0.68
C VAL A 104 -8.19 -13.98 0.04
N LYS A 105 -8.53 -12.87 0.70
CA LYS A 105 -9.81 -12.71 1.40
C LYS A 105 -10.98 -12.45 0.46
N ASN A 106 -10.75 -11.73 -0.64
CA ASN A 106 -11.79 -11.21 -1.54
C ASN A 106 -11.47 -11.52 -3.02
N PRO A 107 -11.25 -12.79 -3.41
CA PRO A 107 -10.80 -13.12 -4.78
C PRO A 107 -11.78 -12.68 -5.86
N GLN A 108 -13.08 -12.59 -5.54
CA GLN A 108 -14.14 -12.15 -6.45
C GLN A 108 -14.07 -10.64 -6.78
N LEU A 109 -13.43 -9.84 -5.91
CA LEU A 109 -13.32 -8.38 -6.06
C LEU A 109 -12.08 -7.96 -6.84
N VAL A 110 -11.17 -8.88 -7.16
CA VAL A 110 -9.89 -8.57 -7.80
C VAL A 110 -9.74 -9.31 -9.14
N ASP A 111 -9.57 -8.54 -10.22
CA ASP A 111 -9.34 -9.11 -11.55
C ASP A 111 -7.89 -9.58 -11.73
N ARG A 112 -6.94 -8.82 -11.22
CA ARG A 112 -5.50 -9.09 -11.32
C ARG A 112 -4.73 -8.27 -10.30
N ALA A 113 -3.57 -8.77 -9.88
CA ALA A 113 -2.66 -8.05 -9.02
C ALA A 113 -1.22 -8.15 -9.53
N LEU A 114 -0.49 -7.05 -9.40
CA LEU A 114 0.96 -6.98 -9.55
C LEU A 114 1.55 -6.56 -8.20
N LEU A 115 2.21 -7.50 -7.53
CA LEU A 115 2.72 -7.32 -6.17
C LEU A 115 4.24 -7.46 -6.19
N THR A 116 4.96 -6.41 -5.78
CA THR A 116 6.41 -6.34 -5.91
C THR A 116 7.08 -5.91 -4.60
N GLY A 117 8.36 -6.28 -4.44
CA GLY A 117 9.19 -5.77 -3.35
C GLY A 117 8.72 -6.13 -1.95
N PHE A 118 8.01 -7.24 -1.77
CA PHE A 118 7.60 -7.71 -0.45
C PHE A 118 8.40 -8.95 -0.03
N PRO A 119 8.73 -9.07 1.26
CA PRO A 119 9.48 -10.22 1.76
C PRO A 119 8.58 -11.46 1.81
N LEU A 120 9.07 -12.60 1.32
CA LEU A 120 8.36 -13.89 1.43
C LEU A 120 8.51 -14.54 2.81
N GLY A 121 9.33 -13.99 3.67
CA GLY A 121 9.54 -14.46 5.05
C GLY A 121 10.21 -13.41 5.90
N ASN A 122 10.15 -13.57 7.21
CA ASN A 122 10.65 -12.59 8.19
C ASN A 122 12.14 -12.30 8.07
N SER A 123 12.94 -13.29 7.66
CA SER A 123 14.38 -13.13 7.43
C SER A 123 14.73 -12.21 6.26
N ALA A 124 13.80 -11.99 5.34
CA ALA A 124 13.98 -11.09 4.20
C ALA A 124 13.68 -9.61 4.54
N VAL A 125 13.10 -9.34 5.71
CA VAL A 125 12.86 -7.96 6.18
C VAL A 125 14.16 -7.34 6.67
N ASN A 126 14.56 -6.22 6.06
CA ASN A 126 15.75 -5.51 6.50
C ASN A 126 15.60 -5.03 7.96
N ALA A 127 16.60 -5.32 8.79
CA ALA A 127 16.62 -4.98 10.21
C ALA A 127 16.39 -3.48 10.49
N ARG A 128 16.80 -2.60 9.57
CA ARG A 128 16.56 -1.15 9.69
C ARG A 128 15.08 -0.79 9.74
N LEU A 129 14.22 -1.47 8.98
CA LEU A 129 12.78 -1.23 9.04
C LEU A 129 12.20 -1.49 10.44
N ARG A 130 12.83 -2.39 11.22
CA ARG A 130 12.38 -2.77 12.56
C ARG A 130 12.88 -1.83 13.65
N SER A 131 14.10 -1.34 13.53
CA SER A 131 14.83 -0.69 14.63
C SER A 131 15.21 0.77 14.39
N ALA A 132 15.36 1.18 13.12
CA ALA A 132 15.85 2.52 12.84
C ALA A 132 14.78 3.59 13.11
N PRO A 133 15.18 4.79 13.58
CA PRO A 133 14.31 5.96 13.64
C PRO A 133 13.84 6.38 12.25
N LEU A 134 12.66 7.02 12.17
CA LEU A 134 12.11 7.45 10.88
C LEU A 134 13.08 8.28 10.02
N PRO A 135 13.82 9.27 10.54
CA PRO A 135 14.78 10.03 9.73
C PRO A 135 15.86 9.16 9.07
N GLU A 136 16.35 8.16 9.80
CA GLU A 136 17.35 7.22 9.29
C GLU A 136 16.75 6.30 8.21
N LEU A 137 15.50 5.86 8.38
CA LEU A 137 14.77 5.10 7.37
C LEU A 137 14.58 5.91 6.09
N VAL A 138 14.21 7.18 6.23
CA VAL A 138 14.04 8.10 5.10
C VAL A 138 15.36 8.28 4.36
N ASP A 139 16.46 8.50 5.08
CA ASP A 139 17.79 8.64 4.49
C ASP A 139 18.25 7.36 3.78
N TRP A 140 17.98 6.22 4.36
CA TRP A 140 18.33 4.93 3.77
C TRP A 140 17.54 4.60 2.52
N LEU A 141 16.22 4.88 2.53
CA LEU A 141 15.32 4.54 1.40
C LEU A 141 15.47 5.50 0.23
N LEU A 142 15.63 6.79 0.50
CA LEU A 142 15.65 7.82 -0.55
C LEU A 142 17.06 8.25 -0.95
N GLY A 143 18.08 7.86 -0.17
CA GLY A 143 19.45 8.34 -0.36
C GLY A 143 19.56 9.85 -0.15
N LYS A 144 20.69 10.44 -0.54
CA LYS A 144 20.98 11.88 -0.46
C LYS A 144 21.06 12.53 -1.85
N ALA A 145 20.35 11.96 -2.83
CA ALA A 145 20.37 12.48 -4.18
C ALA A 145 19.63 13.84 -4.28
N PRO A 146 20.11 14.77 -5.12
CA PRO A 146 19.38 16.00 -5.41
C PRO A 146 17.97 15.70 -5.95
N GLY A 147 16.97 16.52 -5.57
CA GLY A 147 15.59 16.36 -6.05
C GLY A 147 14.74 15.40 -5.24
N THR A 148 15.25 14.85 -4.12
CA THR A 148 14.47 13.98 -3.23
C THR A 148 13.64 14.72 -2.18
N ASP A 149 13.66 16.06 -2.14
CA ASP A 149 13.02 16.86 -1.09
C ASP A 149 11.50 16.61 -0.98
N ALA A 150 10.80 16.54 -2.10
CA ALA A 150 9.37 16.25 -2.11
C ALA A 150 9.07 14.83 -1.60
N ALA A 151 9.88 13.85 -1.99
CA ALA A 151 9.74 12.48 -1.51
C ALA A 151 10.05 12.38 -0.01
N ARG A 152 11.05 13.13 0.48
CA ARG A 152 11.37 13.23 1.90
C ARG A 152 10.26 13.87 2.72
N ALA A 153 9.67 14.94 2.22
CA ALA A 153 8.55 15.61 2.86
C ALA A 153 7.36 14.64 3.03
N GLU A 154 7.07 13.82 2.03
CA GLU A 154 6.02 12.80 2.10
C GLU A 154 6.40 11.66 3.05
N ALA A 155 7.63 11.16 2.98
CA ALA A 155 8.12 10.12 3.87
C ALA A 155 8.05 10.52 5.35
N ASN A 156 8.33 11.78 5.66
CA ASN A 156 8.24 12.33 7.02
C ASN A 156 6.79 12.44 7.56
N LYS A 157 5.77 12.27 6.71
CA LYS A 157 4.37 12.15 7.15
C LYS A 157 4.04 10.77 7.70
N THR A 158 4.94 9.80 7.60
CA THR A 158 4.76 8.45 8.13
C THR A 158 4.71 8.45 9.66
N ASP A 159 3.72 7.79 10.24
CA ASP A 159 3.74 7.46 11.66
C ASP A 159 4.65 6.23 11.88
N PRO A 160 5.74 6.35 12.67
CA PRO A 160 6.61 5.21 12.94
C PRO A 160 5.92 4.01 13.60
N GLN A 161 4.80 4.25 14.30
CA GLN A 161 4.01 3.17 14.90
C GLN A 161 3.32 2.33 13.82
N ALA A 162 2.91 2.94 12.70
CA ALA A 162 2.29 2.22 11.58
C ALA A 162 3.30 1.25 10.92
N VAL A 163 4.56 1.66 10.81
CA VAL A 163 5.64 0.79 10.31
C VAL A 163 5.81 -0.42 11.23
N ARG A 164 5.90 -0.18 12.56
CA ARG A 164 6.11 -1.26 13.53
C ARG A 164 4.92 -2.22 13.62
N ALA A 165 3.70 -1.68 13.68
CA ALA A 165 2.48 -2.50 13.75
C ALA A 165 2.36 -3.45 12.56
N SER A 166 2.55 -2.92 11.33
CA SER A 166 2.47 -3.73 10.13
C SER A 166 3.58 -4.79 10.03
N LEU A 167 4.78 -4.50 10.52
CA LEU A 167 5.89 -5.47 10.58
C LEU A 167 5.64 -6.56 11.61
N ASN A 168 5.10 -6.22 12.78
CA ASN A 168 4.75 -7.21 13.81
C ASN A 168 3.66 -8.15 13.31
N ASP A 169 2.62 -7.63 12.67
CA ASP A 169 1.56 -8.47 12.10
C ASP A 169 2.10 -9.37 10.99
N MET A 170 3.05 -8.87 10.19
CA MET A 170 3.66 -9.65 9.12
C MET A 170 4.49 -10.83 9.66
N GLU A 171 5.04 -10.73 10.89
CA GLU A 171 5.75 -11.84 11.53
C GLU A 171 4.84 -13.04 11.80
N ALA A 172 3.57 -12.78 12.08
CA ALA A 172 2.57 -13.82 12.31
C ALA A 172 2.03 -14.42 11.01
N LEU A 173 2.31 -13.80 9.84
CA LEU A 173 1.82 -14.27 8.55
C LEU A 173 2.80 -15.23 7.89
N ASN A 174 2.26 -16.35 7.41
CA ASN A 174 2.97 -17.17 6.44
C ASN A 174 2.67 -16.68 5.02
N LEU A 175 3.48 -15.72 4.54
CA LEU A 175 3.29 -15.12 3.21
C LEU A 175 3.41 -16.14 2.08
N LEU A 176 4.22 -17.18 2.26
CA LEU A 176 4.33 -18.27 1.27
C LEU A 176 3.02 -19.07 1.19
N ASP A 177 2.42 -19.39 2.33
CA ASP A 177 1.11 -20.06 2.38
C ASP A 177 0.02 -19.17 1.75
N LEU A 178 0.02 -17.87 2.01
CA LEU A 178 -0.89 -16.93 1.39
C LEU A 178 -0.74 -16.89 -0.14
N THR A 179 0.49 -16.90 -0.67
CA THR A 179 0.71 -16.93 -2.11
C THR A 179 0.20 -18.22 -2.75
N MET A 180 0.31 -19.34 -2.05
CA MET A 180 -0.20 -20.65 -2.52
C MET A 180 -1.74 -20.74 -2.49
N ARG A 181 -2.40 -19.96 -1.63
CA ARG A 181 -3.88 -19.89 -1.56
C ARG A 181 -4.51 -19.05 -2.66
N MET A 182 -3.72 -18.37 -3.46
CA MET A 182 -4.24 -17.60 -4.59
C MET A 182 -4.79 -18.52 -5.66
N THR A 183 -6.12 -18.74 -5.61
CA THR A 183 -6.84 -19.61 -6.55
C THR A 183 -7.12 -18.96 -7.91
N THR A 184 -6.93 -17.64 -8.00
CA THR A 184 -7.07 -16.90 -9.25
C THR A 184 -5.71 -16.88 -9.95
N PRO A 185 -5.62 -17.11 -11.28
CA PRO A 185 -4.35 -17.03 -12.00
C PRO A 185 -3.89 -15.57 -12.04
N LEU A 186 -3.25 -15.15 -10.96
CA LEU A 186 -2.62 -13.84 -10.87
C LEU A 186 -1.26 -13.95 -11.53
N LYS A 187 -0.98 -13.11 -12.52
CA LYS A 187 0.38 -12.95 -13.03
C LYS A 187 1.18 -12.20 -11.96
N ALA A 188 1.72 -12.94 -10.99
CA ALA A 188 2.71 -12.41 -10.07
C ALA A 188 4.08 -12.46 -10.75
N SER A 189 4.70 -11.32 -10.98
CA SER A 189 6.13 -11.27 -11.28
C SER A 189 6.87 -10.98 -9.97
N CYS A 190 7.50 -11.99 -9.41
CA CYS A 190 8.53 -11.81 -8.39
C CYS A 190 9.82 -11.40 -9.12
N GLN A 191 10.27 -10.18 -8.93
CA GLN A 191 11.64 -9.74 -9.22
C GLN A 191 12.29 -9.30 -7.92
#